data_13887d5179be29d4fe261b13897ebdf3
#
_entry.id   13887d5179be29d4fe261b13897ebdf3
#
_cell.length_a   1.000
_cell.length_b   1.000
_cell.length_c   1.000
_cell.angle_alpha   90.00
_cell.angle_beta   90.00
_cell.angle_gamma   90.00
#
_symmetry.space_group_name_H-M   'P 1'
#
loop_
_entity.id
_entity.type
_entity.pdbx_description
1 polymer ?
#
loop_
_entity_poly.entity_id
_entity_poly.type
_entity_poly.pdbx_seq_one_letter_code
_entity_poly.pdbx_strand_id
1 'polypeptide(L)'
;NDAELAFFQSRAQQLNLIARSAEEPDRLSVLVICEMLVHAISLLYKKWRPFSADCPEWMQALLQKIHSPEYISCSAADVYRLAGYSPPVVIQYFRQYTGDTVTAYLTKAKMDFACSLLLTTQMTTIEIACQLGYGSLSHFNKCFRNHTGKSPREYRRAACLQGR
;
A
#
# COMPACT_ATOMS: atom_id res chain seq x y z
N ASN A 1 20.22 -11.06 1.47
CA ASN A 1 21.23 -11.33 0.46
C ASN A 1 22.47 -10.49 0.77
N ASP A 2 23.65 -11.12 0.91
CA ASP A 2 24.88 -10.45 1.37
C ASP A 2 25.27 -9.27 0.49
N ALA A 3 25.02 -9.35 -0.82
CA ALA A 3 25.29 -8.26 -1.75
C ALA A 3 24.40 -7.02 -1.51
N GLU A 4 23.17 -7.20 -1.10
CA GLU A 4 22.25 -6.12 -0.76
C GLU A 4 22.65 -5.45 0.56
N LEU A 5 23.06 -6.25 1.54
CA LEU A 5 23.58 -5.73 2.81
C LEU A 5 24.85 -4.91 2.62
N ALA A 6 25.78 -5.41 1.79
CA ALA A 6 27.01 -4.69 1.44
C ALA A 6 26.73 -3.36 0.72
N PHE A 7 25.73 -3.32 -0.17
CA PHE A 7 25.30 -2.09 -0.83
C PHE A 7 24.82 -1.04 0.18
N PHE A 8 23.93 -1.43 1.11
CA PHE A 8 23.42 -0.50 2.14
C PHE A 8 24.52 -0.03 3.09
N GLN A 9 25.43 -0.91 3.49
CA GLN A 9 26.56 -0.55 4.36
C GLN A 9 27.49 0.46 3.68
N SER A 10 27.82 0.25 2.42
CA SER A 10 28.65 1.16 1.63
C SER A 10 28.01 2.55 1.48
N ARG A 11 26.70 2.60 1.18
CA ARG A 11 25.98 3.88 1.04
C ARG A 11 25.78 4.60 2.37
N ALA A 12 25.53 3.87 3.46
CA ALA A 12 25.45 4.44 4.79
C ALA A 12 26.80 5.07 5.24
N GLN A 13 27.92 4.44 4.88
CA GLN A 13 29.24 5.01 5.13
C GLN A 13 29.47 6.30 4.33
N GLN A 14 29.08 6.35 3.06
CA GLN A 14 29.12 7.57 2.25
C GLN A 14 28.30 8.71 2.86
N LEU A 15 27.05 8.43 3.30
CA LEU A 15 26.21 9.43 3.96
C LEU A 15 26.84 9.93 5.24
N ASN A 16 27.45 9.06 6.05
CA ASN A 16 28.14 9.47 7.27
C ASN A 16 29.35 10.39 7.01
N LEU A 17 30.08 10.15 5.92
CA LEU A 17 31.20 11.02 5.50
C LEU A 17 30.69 12.39 5.05
N ILE A 18 29.62 12.44 4.26
CA ILE A 18 29.01 13.68 3.75
C ILE A 18 28.39 14.48 4.92
N ALA A 19 27.65 13.80 5.82
CA ALA A 19 27.02 14.43 6.98
C ALA A 19 28.03 15.05 7.97
N ARG A 20 29.26 14.55 7.99
CA ARG A 20 30.34 15.12 8.84
C ARG A 20 31.03 16.33 8.21
N SER A 21 30.88 16.54 6.91
CA SER A 21 31.58 17.58 6.17
C SER A 21 30.70 18.76 5.71
N ALA A 22 29.38 18.69 5.90
CA ALA A 22 28.44 19.67 5.39
C ALA A 22 27.59 20.29 6.51
N GLU A 23 27.49 21.60 6.52
CA GLU A 23 26.54 22.35 7.38
C GLU A 23 25.10 22.33 6.80
N GLU A 24 24.95 22.07 5.50
CA GLU A 24 23.65 21.87 4.82
C GLU A 24 23.71 20.64 3.90
N PRO A 25 22.58 19.93 3.72
CA PRO A 25 22.54 18.77 2.80
C PRO A 25 22.74 19.25 1.36
N ASP A 26 23.88 18.93 0.79
CA ASP A 26 24.15 19.22 -0.60
C ASP A 26 23.37 18.30 -1.55
N ARG A 27 23.42 18.61 -2.86
CA ARG A 27 22.73 17.83 -3.89
C ARG A 27 23.17 16.36 -3.93
N LEU A 28 24.41 16.07 -3.59
CA LEU A 28 24.97 14.71 -3.54
C LEU A 28 24.38 13.90 -2.39
N SER A 29 24.22 14.49 -1.22
CA SER A 29 23.59 13.86 -0.05
C SER A 29 22.12 13.49 -0.36
N VAL A 30 21.40 14.39 -1.01
CA VAL A 30 20.00 14.16 -1.42
C VAL A 30 19.92 13.01 -2.43
N LEU A 31 20.81 12.98 -3.42
CA LEU A 31 20.84 11.90 -4.43
C LEU A 31 21.12 10.53 -3.80
N VAL A 32 22.07 10.43 -2.88
CA VAL A 32 22.39 9.17 -2.18
C VAL A 32 21.20 8.70 -1.33
N ILE A 33 20.52 9.61 -0.65
CA ILE A 33 19.32 9.29 0.13
C ILE A 33 18.20 8.79 -0.80
N CYS A 34 17.95 9.46 -1.92
CA CYS A 34 16.97 9.06 -2.91
C CYS A 34 17.28 7.65 -3.48
N GLU A 35 18.54 7.38 -3.83
CA GLU A 35 18.99 6.08 -4.32
C GLU A 35 18.75 4.97 -3.28
N MET A 36 19.09 5.23 -2.01
CA MET A 36 18.85 4.30 -0.91
C MET A 36 17.34 4.05 -0.69
N LEU A 37 16.51 5.10 -0.75
CA LEU A 37 15.07 4.97 -0.63
C LEU A 37 14.46 4.16 -1.77
N VAL A 38 14.86 4.44 -3.02
CA VAL A 38 14.40 3.67 -4.18
C VAL A 38 14.81 2.21 -4.06
N HIS A 39 16.03 1.93 -3.62
CA HIS A 39 16.49 0.56 -3.42
C HIS A 39 15.76 -0.14 -2.28
N ALA A 40 15.56 0.52 -1.14
CA ALA A 40 14.77 0.00 -0.02
C ALA A 40 13.32 -0.28 -0.42
N ILE A 41 12.69 0.64 -1.17
CA ILE A 41 11.34 0.44 -1.72
C ILE A 41 11.32 -0.77 -2.66
N SER A 42 12.33 -0.93 -3.52
CA SER A 42 12.43 -2.07 -4.43
C SER A 42 12.58 -3.39 -3.70
N LEU A 43 13.36 -3.43 -2.61
CA LEU A 43 13.51 -4.61 -1.76
C LEU A 43 12.22 -4.94 -0.98
N LEU A 44 11.57 -3.92 -0.45
CA LEU A 44 10.25 -4.05 0.17
C LEU A 44 9.23 -4.54 -0.85
N TYR A 45 9.26 -4.03 -2.08
CA TYR A 45 8.39 -4.47 -3.17
C TYR A 45 8.67 -5.93 -3.57
N LYS A 46 9.93 -6.36 -3.63
CA LYS A 46 10.30 -7.77 -3.85
C LYS A 46 9.85 -8.68 -2.70
N LYS A 47 10.00 -8.22 -1.46
CA LYS A 47 9.53 -8.94 -0.26
C LYS A 47 8.01 -8.93 -0.15
N TRP A 48 7.39 -7.91 -0.72
CA TRP A 48 5.94 -7.70 -0.80
C TRP A 48 5.33 -8.25 -2.10
N ARG A 49 6.06 -9.08 -2.84
CA ARG A 49 5.42 -9.91 -3.87
C ARG A 49 4.55 -10.93 -3.14
N PRO A 50 3.23 -10.70 -3.02
CA PRO A 50 2.33 -11.62 -2.31
C PRO A 50 2.11 -12.89 -3.12
N PHE A 51 2.86 -13.09 -4.23
CA PHE A 51 2.57 -14.14 -5.19
C PHE A 51 3.72 -15.13 -5.21
N SER A 52 3.37 -16.41 -4.96
CA SER A 52 4.25 -17.52 -5.29
C SER A 52 4.63 -17.46 -6.77
N ALA A 53 5.78 -18.01 -7.13
CA ALA A 53 6.25 -18.09 -8.52
C ALA A 53 5.22 -18.74 -9.47
N ASP A 54 4.28 -19.51 -8.91
CA ASP A 54 3.23 -20.23 -9.62
C ASP A 54 1.94 -19.41 -9.85
N CYS A 55 1.89 -18.13 -9.40
CA CYS A 55 0.69 -17.33 -9.60
C CYS A 55 0.54 -16.93 -11.06
N PRO A 56 -0.58 -17.26 -11.72
CA PRO A 56 -0.80 -16.93 -13.12
C PRO A 56 -0.71 -15.43 -13.40
N GLU A 57 -0.17 -15.07 -14.56
CA GLU A 57 0.02 -13.66 -14.96
C GLU A 57 -1.28 -12.84 -14.90
N TRP A 58 -2.40 -13.42 -15.33
CA TRP A 58 -3.69 -12.74 -15.28
C TRP A 58 -4.11 -12.38 -13.85
N MET A 59 -3.82 -13.26 -12.90
CA MET A 59 -4.13 -13.03 -11.48
C MET A 59 -3.22 -11.94 -10.90
N GLN A 60 -1.93 -11.95 -11.24
CA GLN A 60 -1.00 -10.89 -10.84
C GLN A 60 -1.44 -9.53 -11.39
N ALA A 61 -1.78 -9.48 -12.71
CA ALA A 61 -2.27 -8.26 -13.35
C ALA A 61 -3.58 -7.75 -12.73
N LEU A 62 -4.50 -8.66 -12.38
CA LEU A 62 -5.75 -8.33 -11.71
C LEU A 62 -5.50 -7.70 -10.34
N LEU A 63 -4.62 -8.29 -9.54
CA LEU A 63 -4.29 -7.78 -8.21
C LEU A 63 -3.58 -6.43 -8.26
N GLN A 64 -2.70 -6.22 -9.24
CA GLN A 64 -2.10 -4.90 -9.47
C GLN A 64 -3.16 -3.85 -9.83
N LYS A 65 -4.13 -4.18 -10.69
CA LYS A 65 -5.23 -3.28 -11.04
C LYS A 65 -6.08 -2.91 -9.83
N ILE A 66 -6.41 -3.85 -8.95
CA ILE A 66 -7.20 -3.59 -7.75
C ILE A 66 -6.55 -2.53 -6.84
N HIS A 67 -5.23 -2.48 -6.78
CA HIS A 67 -4.49 -1.50 -5.99
C HIS A 67 -4.29 -0.13 -6.67
N SER A 68 -4.66 0.01 -7.93
CA SER A 68 -4.55 1.30 -8.60
C SER A 68 -5.69 2.24 -8.20
N PRO A 69 -5.45 3.57 -8.14
CA PRO A 69 -6.47 4.55 -7.75
C PRO A 69 -7.75 4.49 -8.59
N GLU A 70 -7.64 4.07 -9.86
CA GLU A 70 -8.77 3.97 -10.79
C GLU A 70 -9.73 2.85 -10.41
N TYR A 71 -9.23 1.76 -9.82
CA TYR A 71 -10.00 0.56 -9.52
C TYR A 71 -10.22 0.35 -8.01
N ILE A 72 -9.72 1.24 -7.16
CA ILE A 72 -9.84 1.08 -5.71
C ILE A 72 -11.30 1.04 -5.21
N SER A 73 -12.23 1.66 -5.95
CA SER A 73 -13.66 1.65 -5.63
C SER A 73 -14.41 0.40 -6.12
N CYS A 74 -13.74 -0.50 -6.87
CA CYS A 74 -14.35 -1.70 -7.44
C CYS A 74 -15.10 -2.55 -6.43
N SER A 75 -16.21 -3.13 -6.90
CA SER A 75 -16.94 -4.21 -6.23
C SER A 75 -16.38 -5.59 -6.61
N ALA A 76 -16.80 -6.63 -5.89
CA ALA A 76 -16.46 -8.01 -6.27
C ALA A 76 -16.96 -8.39 -7.68
N ALA A 77 -18.13 -7.86 -8.08
CA ALA A 77 -18.68 -8.08 -9.43
C ALA A 77 -17.78 -7.46 -10.51
N ASP A 78 -17.20 -6.29 -10.23
CA ASP A 78 -16.25 -5.65 -11.15
C ASP A 78 -14.97 -6.46 -11.27
N VAL A 79 -14.48 -7.02 -10.17
CA VAL A 79 -13.30 -7.90 -10.17
C VAL A 79 -13.53 -9.15 -11.04
N TYR A 80 -14.70 -9.78 -10.94
CA TYR A 80 -15.03 -10.93 -11.80
C TYR A 80 -15.05 -10.55 -13.28
N ARG A 81 -15.57 -9.38 -13.60
CA ARG A 81 -15.61 -8.83 -14.96
C ARG A 81 -14.21 -8.54 -15.50
N LEU A 82 -13.37 -7.90 -14.67
CA LEU A 82 -11.98 -7.55 -15.01
C LEU A 82 -11.09 -8.78 -15.21
N ALA A 83 -11.35 -9.85 -14.47
CA ALA A 83 -10.59 -11.09 -14.56
C ALA A 83 -10.79 -11.81 -15.89
N GLY A 84 -11.95 -11.67 -16.55
CA GLY A 84 -12.29 -12.38 -17.77
C GLY A 84 -12.53 -13.90 -17.57
N TYR A 85 -12.65 -14.34 -16.31
CA TYR A 85 -12.91 -15.73 -15.94
C TYR A 85 -14.20 -15.85 -15.16
N SER A 86 -14.74 -17.07 -15.09
CA SER A 86 -15.96 -17.32 -14.29
C SER A 86 -15.73 -17.06 -12.80
N PRO A 87 -16.76 -16.57 -12.06
CA PRO A 87 -16.62 -16.28 -10.65
C PRO A 87 -16.04 -17.42 -9.78
N PRO A 88 -16.42 -18.70 -9.98
CA PRO A 88 -15.85 -19.82 -9.23
C PRO A 88 -14.32 -19.93 -9.39
N VAL A 89 -13.81 -19.74 -10.61
CA VAL A 89 -12.38 -19.77 -10.92
C VAL A 89 -11.68 -18.63 -10.17
N VAL A 90 -12.19 -17.40 -10.30
CA VAL A 90 -11.61 -16.23 -9.61
C VAL A 90 -11.59 -16.42 -8.10
N ILE A 91 -12.69 -16.90 -7.50
CA ILE A 91 -12.80 -17.16 -6.07
C ILE A 91 -11.77 -18.19 -5.62
N GLN A 92 -11.59 -19.29 -6.38
CA GLN A 92 -10.61 -20.33 -6.08
C GLN A 92 -9.19 -19.76 -6.07
N TYR A 93 -8.82 -19.02 -7.12
CA TYR A 93 -7.49 -18.42 -7.24
C TYR A 93 -7.24 -17.35 -6.17
N PHE A 94 -8.22 -16.50 -5.86
CA PHE A 94 -8.11 -15.55 -4.75
C PHE A 94 -7.78 -16.24 -3.44
N ARG A 95 -8.53 -17.29 -3.08
CA ARG A 95 -8.24 -18.06 -1.86
C ARG A 95 -6.88 -18.71 -1.87
N GLN A 96 -6.49 -19.28 -3.01
CA GLN A 96 -5.21 -19.98 -3.15
C GLN A 96 -4.01 -19.03 -3.00
N TYR A 97 -4.07 -17.84 -3.62
CA TYR A 97 -2.91 -16.94 -3.71
C TYR A 97 -2.92 -15.78 -2.73
N THR A 98 -4.05 -15.39 -2.20
CA THR A 98 -4.17 -14.30 -1.22
C THR A 98 -4.56 -14.77 0.17
N GLY A 99 -5.10 -15.98 0.31
CA GLY A 99 -5.69 -16.50 1.55
C GLY A 99 -7.07 -15.91 1.86
N ASP A 100 -7.51 -14.89 1.13
CA ASP A 100 -8.71 -14.11 1.40
C ASP A 100 -9.83 -14.39 0.39
N THR A 101 -11.05 -14.02 0.74
CA THR A 101 -12.13 -13.88 -0.24
C THR A 101 -11.94 -12.58 -1.03
N VAL A 102 -12.48 -12.50 -2.27
CA VAL A 102 -12.44 -11.27 -3.08
C VAL A 102 -12.92 -10.05 -2.31
N THR A 103 -14.06 -10.17 -1.61
CA THR A 103 -14.64 -9.07 -0.83
C THR A 103 -13.77 -8.66 0.36
N ALA A 104 -13.19 -9.62 1.08
CA ALA A 104 -12.30 -9.34 2.21
C ALA A 104 -11.02 -8.62 1.73
N TYR A 105 -10.44 -9.11 0.64
CA TYR A 105 -9.27 -8.51 0.03
C TYR A 105 -9.51 -7.06 -0.43
N LEU A 106 -10.62 -6.82 -1.16
CA LEU A 106 -11.02 -5.48 -1.57
C LEU A 106 -11.24 -4.55 -0.38
N THR A 107 -11.89 -5.03 0.68
CA THR A 107 -12.11 -4.24 1.89
C THR A 107 -10.79 -3.84 2.52
N LYS A 108 -9.84 -4.78 2.63
CA LYS A 108 -8.50 -4.50 3.16
C LYS A 108 -7.77 -3.47 2.32
N ALA A 109 -7.71 -3.64 0.99
CA ALA A 109 -7.08 -2.69 0.08
C ALA A 109 -7.69 -1.28 0.20
N LYS A 110 -9.03 -1.18 0.27
CA LYS A 110 -9.74 0.09 0.50
C LYS A 110 -9.38 0.73 1.84
N MET A 111 -9.23 -0.05 2.90
CA MET A 111 -8.88 0.48 4.22
C MET A 111 -7.42 0.95 4.27
N ASP A 112 -6.49 0.22 3.65
CA ASP A 112 -5.10 0.63 3.53
C ASP A 112 -4.98 1.96 2.75
N PHE A 113 -5.74 2.10 1.66
CA PHE A 113 -5.80 3.34 0.90
C PHE A 113 -6.45 4.49 1.70
N ALA A 114 -7.51 4.20 2.48
CA ALA A 114 -8.12 5.18 3.38
C ALA A 114 -7.13 5.69 4.43
N CYS A 115 -6.30 4.80 4.99
CA CYS A 115 -5.24 5.19 5.92
C CYS A 115 -4.27 6.18 5.27
N SER A 116 -3.83 5.91 4.03
CA SER A 116 -2.97 6.81 3.29
C SER A 116 -3.62 8.18 3.06
N LEU A 117 -4.88 8.22 2.59
CA LEU A 117 -5.60 9.47 2.36
C LEU A 117 -5.79 10.30 3.64
N LEU A 118 -6.07 9.63 4.77
CA LEU A 118 -6.20 10.31 6.06
C LEU A 118 -4.91 10.95 6.54
N LEU A 119 -3.75 10.40 6.17
CA LEU A 119 -2.43 10.88 6.56
C LEU A 119 -1.89 11.96 5.61
N THR A 120 -2.17 11.83 4.31
CA THR A 120 -1.53 12.64 3.27
C THR A 120 -2.42 13.76 2.73
N THR A 121 -3.72 13.77 3.05
CA THR A 121 -4.67 14.75 2.53
C THR A 121 -5.52 15.38 3.63
N GLN A 122 -6.17 16.51 3.29
CA GLN A 122 -7.16 17.16 4.14
C GLN A 122 -8.59 16.71 3.86
N MET A 123 -8.77 15.65 3.06
CA MET A 123 -10.10 15.12 2.74
C MET A 123 -10.87 14.74 4.00
N THR A 124 -12.15 15.06 4.01
CA THR A 124 -13.06 14.62 5.08
C THR A 124 -13.29 13.12 5.02
N THR A 125 -13.70 12.53 6.13
CA THR A 125 -14.05 11.09 6.19
C THR A 125 -15.16 10.72 5.19
N ILE A 126 -16.09 11.65 4.93
CA ILE A 126 -17.18 11.46 3.97
C ILE A 126 -16.64 11.39 2.54
N GLU A 127 -15.76 12.33 2.17
CA GLU A 127 -15.13 12.35 0.85
C GLU A 127 -14.32 11.08 0.59
N ILE A 128 -13.54 10.63 1.59
CA ILE A 128 -12.78 9.38 1.50
C ILE A 128 -13.73 8.17 1.32
N ALA A 129 -14.80 8.10 2.11
CA ALA A 129 -15.77 7.01 1.99
C ALA A 129 -16.43 6.97 0.61
N CYS A 130 -16.81 8.14 0.07
CA CYS A 130 -17.36 8.27 -1.29
C CYS A 130 -16.35 7.84 -2.35
N GLN A 131 -15.10 8.30 -2.26
CA GLN A 131 -14.03 7.94 -3.22
C GLN A 131 -13.76 6.43 -3.25
N LEU A 132 -13.89 5.76 -2.11
CA LEU A 132 -13.70 4.31 -1.99
C LEU A 132 -14.97 3.49 -2.35
N GLY A 133 -16.04 4.17 -2.79
CA GLY A 133 -17.28 3.52 -3.22
C GLY A 133 -18.16 3.00 -2.07
N TYR A 134 -18.06 3.60 -0.88
CA TYR A 134 -18.96 3.29 0.23
C TYR A 134 -20.24 4.10 0.13
N GLY A 135 -21.38 3.44 0.00
CA GLY A 135 -22.71 4.09 0.01
C GLY A 135 -23.17 4.55 1.39
N SER A 136 -22.45 4.21 2.46
CA SER A 136 -22.81 4.57 3.84
C SER A 136 -21.54 4.86 4.65
N LEU A 137 -21.50 6.06 5.25
CA LEU A 137 -20.43 6.45 6.17
C LEU A 137 -20.35 5.54 7.40
N SER A 138 -21.49 5.08 7.90
CA SER A 138 -21.55 4.15 9.05
C SER A 138 -20.89 2.82 8.71
N HIS A 139 -21.11 2.28 7.51
CA HIS A 139 -20.46 1.06 7.05
C HIS A 139 -18.96 1.26 6.88
N PHE A 140 -18.53 2.36 6.24
CA PHE A 140 -17.13 2.73 6.14
C PHE A 140 -16.46 2.79 7.51
N ASN A 141 -17.01 3.53 8.46
CA ASN A 141 -16.47 3.68 9.81
C ASN A 141 -16.33 2.34 10.54
N LYS A 142 -17.30 1.44 10.37
CA LYS A 142 -17.24 0.08 10.93
C LYS A 142 -16.10 -0.73 10.33
N CYS A 143 -15.96 -0.72 8.99
CA CYS A 143 -14.87 -1.40 8.29
C CYS A 143 -13.50 -0.84 8.71
N PHE A 144 -13.38 0.49 8.77
CA PHE A 144 -12.16 1.16 9.15
C PHE A 144 -11.73 0.84 10.59
N ARG A 145 -12.69 0.87 11.54
CA ARG A 145 -12.44 0.52 12.94
C ARG A 145 -12.02 -0.95 13.07
N ASN A 146 -12.67 -1.85 12.34
CA ASN A 146 -12.30 -3.27 12.35
C ASN A 146 -10.89 -3.51 11.82
N HIS A 147 -10.43 -2.70 10.84
CA HIS A 147 -9.12 -2.83 10.24
C HIS A 147 -8.00 -2.19 11.08
N THR A 148 -8.25 -1.00 11.65
CA THR A 148 -7.22 -0.20 12.32
C THR A 148 -7.33 -0.16 13.85
N GLY A 149 -8.43 -0.65 14.41
CA GLY A 149 -8.76 -0.53 15.84
C GLY A 149 -9.23 0.87 16.26
N LYS A 150 -9.20 1.86 15.35
CA LYS A 150 -9.52 3.27 15.63
C LYS A 150 -10.56 3.80 14.66
N SER A 151 -11.28 4.86 15.06
CA SER A 151 -12.09 5.62 14.09
C SER A 151 -11.19 6.44 13.16
N PRO A 152 -11.65 6.82 11.95
CA PRO A 152 -10.87 7.64 11.02
C PRO A 152 -10.38 8.96 11.64
N ARG A 153 -11.23 9.59 12.46
CA ARG A 153 -10.89 10.84 13.17
C ARG A 153 -9.78 10.64 14.22
N GLU A 154 -9.86 9.56 14.99
CA GLU A 154 -8.84 9.21 15.98
C GLU A 154 -7.53 8.84 15.29
N TYR A 155 -7.59 8.13 14.15
CA TYR A 155 -6.43 7.74 13.36
C TYR A 155 -5.67 8.97 12.86
N ARG A 156 -6.36 9.93 12.24
CA ARG A 156 -5.78 11.21 11.77
C ARG A 156 -5.18 12.00 12.92
N ARG A 157 -5.89 12.12 14.05
CA ARG A 157 -5.40 12.86 15.23
C ARG A 157 -4.14 12.24 15.83
N ALA A 158 -4.07 10.91 15.90
CA ALA A 158 -2.90 10.22 16.41
C ALA A 158 -1.64 10.50 15.56
N ALA A 159 -1.78 10.53 14.24
CA ALA A 159 -0.67 10.85 13.34
C ALA A 159 -0.18 12.30 13.50
N CYS A 160 -1.10 13.25 13.65
CA CYS A 160 -0.72 14.66 13.91
C CYS A 160 0.02 14.86 15.21
N LEU A 161 -0.14 13.99 16.21
CA LEU A 161 0.57 14.07 17.50
C LEU A 161 1.97 13.43 17.44
N GLN A 162 2.21 12.50 16.50
CA GLN A 162 3.52 11.85 16.33
C GLN A 162 4.48 12.63 15.43
N GLY A 163 4.00 13.62 14.70
CA GLY A 163 4.78 14.50 13.83
C GLY A 163 5.21 15.83 14.47
N ARG A 164 5.06 15.97 15.79
CA ARG A 164 5.61 17.04 16.60
C ARG A 164 6.71 16.48 17.49
#